data_96cf50b88e7cb5bed75c4442bd6a0bd7
#
_entry.id   96cf50b88e7cb5bed75c4442bd6a0bd7
#
_cell.length_a   1.000
_cell.length_b   1.000
_cell.length_c   1.000
_cell.angle_alpha   90.00
_cell.angle_beta   90.00
_cell.angle_gamma   90.00
#
_symmetry.space_group_name_H-M   'P 1'
#
loop_
_entity.id
_entity.type
_entity.pdbx_description
1 polymer ?
#
loop_
_entity_poly.entity_id
_entity_poly.type
_entity_poly.pdbx_seq_one_letter_code
_entity_poly.pdbx_strand_id
1 'polypeptide(L)'
;YDKMKKTGLTQGILFLDEVNCVSETLAPTMLQFLQYKTFGTHRVPDGWIIVVAGNPPEYNRSVRDFDITTLDRLKRIDVAADYTVWREYAYSHSIHPVILSYLDIRKDHFYQVETVIGGEQFVTARGWEDLSRYLYACEKLELPVTLAATHQYIQHEEIARDFRNYYELFNKYRQHYNITAILRGVSPDETTPEGKEILTALAHLNNAGFDEAVSVIGLLLGQLTESFS
;
A
#
# COMPACT_ATOMS: atom_id res chain seq x y z
N TYR A 1 10.35 -19.83 22.56
CA TYR A 1 11.35 -20.01 23.61
C TYR A 1 12.51 -20.87 23.10
N ASP A 2 12.26 -22.08 22.60
CA ASP A 2 13.30 -22.99 22.10
C ASP A 2 14.07 -22.43 20.90
N LYS A 3 13.39 -21.69 20.02
CA LYS A 3 14.07 -20.98 18.92
C LYS A 3 15.02 -19.90 19.44
N MET A 4 14.60 -19.13 20.46
CA MET A 4 15.44 -18.10 21.08
C MET A 4 16.72 -18.68 21.70
N LYS A 5 16.62 -19.82 22.38
CA LYS A 5 17.79 -20.53 22.91
C LYS A 5 18.70 -21.12 21.84
N LYS A 6 18.12 -21.65 20.74
CA LYS A 6 18.86 -22.28 19.65
C LYS A 6 19.65 -21.27 18.80
N THR A 7 19.24 -20.00 18.76
CA THR A 7 19.96 -18.97 17.99
C THR A 7 21.26 -18.51 18.63
N GLY A 8 21.47 -18.78 19.93
CA GLY A 8 22.61 -18.28 20.68
C GLY A 8 22.65 -16.76 20.86
N LEU A 9 21.61 -16.04 20.42
CA LEU A 9 21.51 -14.59 20.53
C LEU A 9 21.21 -14.18 21.99
N THR A 10 21.99 -13.23 22.50
CA THR A 10 21.85 -12.69 23.85
C THR A 10 20.83 -11.56 23.93
N GLN A 11 20.42 -11.00 22.79
CA GLN A 11 19.43 -9.92 22.70
C GLN A 11 18.60 -10.03 21.44
N GLY A 12 17.38 -9.46 21.48
CA GLY A 12 16.47 -9.49 20.33
C GLY A 12 15.12 -8.87 20.65
N ILE A 13 14.23 -8.95 19.66
CA ILE A 13 12.85 -8.51 19.77
C ILE A 13 11.94 -9.72 19.66
N LEU A 14 11.03 -9.87 20.62
CA LEU A 14 9.89 -10.75 20.52
C LEU A 14 8.70 -9.93 20.07
N PHE A 15 8.31 -10.09 18.81
CA PHE A 15 7.16 -9.40 18.23
C PHE A 15 5.92 -10.29 18.35
N LEU A 16 4.82 -9.72 18.87
CA LEU A 16 3.52 -10.37 18.99
C LEU A 16 2.49 -9.51 18.26
N ASP A 17 1.94 -10.06 17.19
CA ASP A 17 0.91 -9.39 16.41
C ASP A 17 -0.49 -9.70 16.93
N GLU A 18 -1.43 -8.78 16.71
CA GLU A 18 -2.85 -8.88 17.08
C GLU A 18 -3.08 -9.24 18.57
N VAL A 19 -2.25 -8.72 19.45
CA VAL A 19 -2.24 -9.11 20.88
C VAL A 19 -3.55 -8.77 21.59
N ASN A 20 -4.33 -7.83 21.10
CA ASN A 20 -5.62 -7.42 21.64
C ASN A 20 -6.83 -8.14 21.02
N CYS A 21 -6.59 -9.10 20.09
CA CYS A 21 -7.61 -9.98 19.52
C CYS A 21 -7.73 -11.32 20.26
N VAL A 22 -7.03 -11.50 21.38
CA VAL A 22 -7.08 -12.73 22.16
C VAL A 22 -8.44 -12.91 22.86
N SER A 23 -8.83 -14.17 23.06
CA SER A 23 -10.08 -14.50 23.76
C SER A 23 -10.08 -13.97 25.20
N GLU A 24 -11.28 -13.78 25.77
CA GLU A 24 -11.47 -13.35 27.18
C GLU A 24 -10.71 -14.21 28.16
N THR A 25 -10.67 -15.51 27.91
CA THR A 25 -10.00 -16.47 28.81
C THR A 25 -8.47 -16.35 28.75
N LEU A 26 -7.91 -15.89 27.64
CA LEU A 26 -6.46 -15.73 27.46
C LEU A 26 -5.96 -14.32 27.78
N ALA A 27 -6.83 -13.31 27.73
CA ALA A 27 -6.44 -11.93 27.97
C ALA A 27 -5.67 -11.73 29.30
N PRO A 28 -6.12 -12.27 30.47
CA PRO A 28 -5.38 -12.14 31.74
C PRO A 28 -3.97 -12.75 31.63
N THR A 29 -3.85 -13.89 30.98
CA THR A 29 -2.55 -14.57 30.79
C THR A 29 -1.60 -13.77 29.92
N MET A 30 -2.12 -13.14 28.85
CA MET A 30 -1.34 -12.26 27.99
C MET A 30 -0.88 -11.00 28.73
N LEU A 31 -1.73 -10.39 29.53
CA LEU A 31 -1.38 -9.25 30.37
C LEU A 31 -0.29 -9.61 31.38
N GLN A 32 -0.42 -10.78 32.03
CA GLN A 32 0.59 -11.30 32.94
C GLN A 32 1.92 -11.55 32.21
N PHE A 33 1.86 -12.09 30.98
CA PHE A 33 3.04 -12.29 30.16
C PHE A 33 3.75 -10.97 29.81
N LEU A 34 3.01 -9.96 29.40
CA LEU A 34 3.57 -8.63 29.08
C LEU A 34 4.23 -8.00 30.32
N GLN A 35 3.63 -8.19 31.50
CA GLN A 35 4.12 -7.63 32.76
C GLN A 35 5.38 -8.34 33.28
N TYR A 36 5.38 -9.67 33.33
CA TYR A 36 6.42 -10.46 33.98
C TYR A 36 7.38 -11.13 32.99
N LYS A 37 7.15 -11.00 31.70
CA LYS A 37 7.90 -11.67 30.64
C LYS A 37 7.95 -13.20 30.82
N THR A 38 6.89 -13.79 31.42
CA THR A 38 6.81 -15.21 31.74
C THR A 38 5.49 -15.78 31.25
N PHE A 39 5.55 -16.90 30.54
CA PHE A 39 4.39 -17.66 30.07
C PHE A 39 4.51 -19.11 30.53
N GLY A 40 3.67 -19.53 31.45
CA GLY A 40 3.79 -20.82 32.13
C GLY A 40 5.15 -20.94 32.83
N THR A 41 5.91 -21.97 32.46
CA THR A 41 7.27 -22.22 33.00
C THR A 41 8.37 -21.52 32.19
N HIS A 42 8.02 -20.80 31.13
CA HIS A 42 8.97 -20.19 30.23
C HIS A 42 9.12 -18.69 30.47
N ARG A 43 10.34 -18.23 30.61
CA ARG A 43 10.68 -16.81 30.75
C ARG A 43 11.37 -16.29 29.49
N VAL A 44 11.00 -15.10 29.03
CA VAL A 44 11.73 -14.39 27.99
C VAL A 44 13.14 -14.07 28.53
N PRO A 45 14.21 -14.42 27.80
CA PRO A 45 15.57 -14.17 28.27
C PRO A 45 15.84 -12.69 28.52
N ASP A 46 16.77 -12.40 29.43
CA ASP A 46 17.25 -11.04 29.63
C ASP A 46 17.88 -10.52 28.32
N GLY A 47 17.79 -9.21 28.06
CA GLY A 47 18.23 -8.61 26.81
C GLY A 47 17.19 -8.65 25.67
N TRP A 48 16.04 -9.33 25.86
CA TRP A 48 14.98 -9.35 24.88
C TRP A 48 13.88 -8.33 25.22
N ILE A 49 13.42 -7.62 24.19
CA ILE A 49 12.31 -6.65 24.27
C ILE A 49 11.07 -7.31 23.70
N ILE A 50 9.94 -7.15 24.38
CA ILE A 50 8.63 -7.54 23.84
C ILE A 50 8.04 -6.32 23.14
N VAL A 51 7.70 -6.47 21.87
CA VAL A 51 6.96 -5.50 21.07
C VAL A 51 5.64 -6.13 20.70
N VAL A 52 4.55 -5.42 20.90
CA VAL A 52 3.21 -5.89 20.60
C VAL A 52 2.56 -4.96 19.58
N ALA A 53 1.81 -5.54 18.66
CA ALA A 53 0.95 -4.79 17.76
C ALA A 53 -0.51 -5.17 18.00
N GLY A 54 -1.40 -4.24 17.73
CA GLY A 54 -2.83 -4.45 17.82
C GLY A 54 -3.57 -3.36 17.06
N ASN A 55 -4.75 -3.70 16.57
CA ASN A 55 -5.61 -2.75 15.89
C ASN A 55 -6.50 -2.03 16.90
N PRO A 56 -6.85 -0.75 16.71
CA PRO A 56 -7.81 -0.08 17.55
C PRO A 56 -9.23 -0.67 17.35
N PRO A 57 -10.15 -0.50 18.31
CA PRO A 57 -11.49 -1.09 18.27
C PRO A 57 -12.32 -0.69 17.05
N GLU A 58 -12.03 0.46 16.44
CA GLU A 58 -12.70 0.96 15.24
C GLU A 58 -12.51 0.04 14.02
N TYR A 59 -11.39 -0.69 13.98
CA TYR A 59 -11.05 -1.59 12.86
C TYR A 59 -11.44 -3.05 13.10
N ASN A 60 -11.73 -3.41 14.35
CA ASN A 60 -12.11 -4.79 14.67
C ASN A 60 -12.95 -4.84 15.94
N ARG A 61 -14.22 -5.19 15.80
CA ARG A 61 -15.18 -5.30 16.93
C ARG A 61 -14.82 -6.36 17.96
N SER A 62 -13.93 -7.29 17.60
CA SER A 62 -13.42 -8.32 18.53
C SER A 62 -12.23 -7.84 19.36
N VAL A 63 -11.73 -6.65 19.06
CA VAL A 63 -10.61 -6.03 19.77
C VAL A 63 -11.08 -5.49 21.11
N ARG A 64 -10.23 -5.65 22.11
CA ARG A 64 -10.41 -5.06 23.45
C ARG A 64 -9.38 -4.01 23.70
N ASP A 65 -9.82 -2.93 24.32
CA ASP A 65 -8.91 -1.95 24.88
C ASP A 65 -8.15 -2.55 26.05
N PHE A 66 -6.86 -2.27 26.09
CA PHE A 66 -6.09 -2.53 27.28
C PHE A 66 -6.55 -1.60 28.43
N ASP A 67 -6.65 -2.15 29.63
CA ASP A 67 -6.94 -1.34 30.80
C ASP A 67 -5.79 -0.34 31.08
N ILE A 68 -6.10 0.70 31.85
CA ILE A 68 -5.16 1.77 32.19
C ILE A 68 -3.91 1.20 32.89
N THR A 69 -4.07 0.17 33.70
CA THR A 69 -2.96 -0.44 34.46
C THR A 69 -1.98 -1.18 33.53
N THR A 70 -2.48 -1.71 32.44
CA THR A 70 -1.66 -2.33 31.37
C THR A 70 -0.97 -1.27 30.54
N LEU A 71 -1.69 -0.24 30.10
CA LEU A 71 -1.16 0.85 29.29
C LEU A 71 -0.07 1.63 30.02
N ASP A 72 -0.18 1.81 31.33
CA ASP A 72 0.84 2.47 32.17
C ASP A 72 2.20 1.75 32.14
N ARG A 73 2.21 0.46 31.85
CA ARG A 73 3.43 -0.37 31.75
C ARG A 73 3.99 -0.51 30.35
N LEU A 74 3.24 -0.08 29.35
CA LEU A 74 3.63 -0.14 27.94
C LEU A 74 4.07 1.23 27.44
N LYS A 75 4.95 1.23 26.46
CA LYS A 75 5.24 2.43 25.67
C LYS A 75 4.38 2.38 24.41
N ARG A 76 3.33 3.20 24.37
CA ARG A 76 2.40 3.26 23.23
C ARG A 76 3.03 4.07 22.09
N ILE A 77 2.94 3.53 20.90
CA ILE A 77 3.28 4.19 19.63
C ILE A 77 2.07 4.04 18.73
N ASP A 78 1.47 5.17 18.35
CA ASP A 78 0.37 5.20 17.42
C ASP A 78 0.92 5.30 15.99
N VAL A 79 0.51 4.35 15.13
CA VAL A 79 0.92 4.30 13.72
C VAL A 79 -0.28 4.74 12.88
N ALA A 80 -0.11 5.84 12.15
CA ALA A 80 -1.11 6.36 11.24
C ALA A 80 -0.73 6.02 9.79
N ALA A 81 -1.75 5.86 8.94
CA ALA A 81 -1.54 5.74 7.51
C ALA A 81 -1.15 7.11 6.93
N ASP A 82 0.02 7.19 6.29
CA ASP A 82 0.53 8.40 5.65
C ASP A 82 0.91 8.09 4.20
N TYR A 83 0.23 8.76 3.25
CA TYR A 83 0.49 8.56 1.84
C TYR A 83 1.92 8.98 1.45
N THR A 84 2.46 10.05 2.03
CA THR A 84 3.78 10.58 1.67
C THR A 84 4.87 9.57 2.02
N VAL A 85 4.78 8.98 3.21
CA VAL A 85 5.71 7.92 3.66
C VAL A 85 5.52 6.65 2.83
N TRP A 86 4.27 6.25 2.59
CA TRP A 86 3.99 5.06 1.76
C TRP A 86 4.45 5.24 0.31
N ARG A 87 4.41 6.44 -0.24
CA ARG A 87 4.86 6.74 -1.58
C ARG A 87 6.36 6.45 -1.77
N GLU A 88 7.20 6.78 -0.78
CA GLU A 88 8.62 6.43 -0.81
C GLU A 88 8.84 4.90 -0.82
N TYR A 89 8.09 4.20 0.04
CA TYR A 89 8.04 2.75 0.03
C TYR A 89 7.60 2.20 -1.33
N ALA A 90 6.54 2.77 -1.91
CA ALA A 90 5.96 2.34 -3.16
C ALA A 90 6.94 2.42 -4.35
N TYR A 91 7.73 3.48 -4.43
CA TYR A 91 8.80 3.59 -5.43
C TYR A 91 9.87 2.50 -5.27
N SER A 92 10.29 2.22 -4.04
CA SER A 92 11.32 1.20 -3.77
C SER A 92 10.83 -0.24 -3.96
N HIS A 93 9.49 -0.46 -3.99
CA HIS A 93 8.86 -1.77 -4.13
C HIS A 93 8.13 -1.95 -5.45
N SER A 94 8.43 -1.12 -6.46
CA SER A 94 7.88 -1.23 -7.80
C SER A 94 6.34 -1.32 -7.83
N ILE A 95 5.68 -0.48 -7.03
CA ILE A 95 4.21 -0.35 -7.09
C ILE A 95 3.83 0.22 -8.46
N HIS A 96 2.78 -0.33 -9.05
CA HIS A 96 2.36 -0.02 -10.42
C HIS A 96 2.18 1.49 -10.64
N PRO A 97 2.79 2.08 -11.68
CA PRO A 97 2.81 3.54 -11.90
C PRO A 97 1.42 4.19 -11.93
N VAL A 98 0.41 3.49 -12.44
CA VAL A 98 -0.96 4.00 -12.47
C VAL A 98 -1.52 4.28 -11.08
N ILE A 99 -1.16 3.45 -10.09
CA ILE A 99 -1.60 3.63 -8.69
C ILE A 99 -0.95 4.87 -8.09
N LEU A 100 0.36 5.04 -8.30
CA LEU A 100 1.09 6.22 -7.83
C LEU A 100 0.54 7.49 -8.46
N SER A 101 0.36 7.49 -9.77
CA SER A 101 -0.20 8.61 -10.52
C SER A 101 -1.63 8.96 -10.05
N TYR A 102 -2.47 7.95 -9.80
CA TYR A 102 -3.81 8.15 -9.27
C TYR A 102 -3.79 8.76 -7.87
N LEU A 103 -3.01 8.19 -6.96
CA LEU A 103 -2.93 8.65 -5.58
C LEU A 103 -2.22 9.99 -5.42
N ASP A 104 -1.36 10.40 -6.34
CA ASP A 104 -0.79 11.75 -6.36
C ASP A 104 -1.88 12.82 -6.60
N ILE A 105 -2.95 12.47 -7.34
CA ILE A 105 -4.10 13.34 -7.59
C ILE A 105 -5.15 13.21 -6.47
N ARG A 106 -5.37 11.99 -5.98
CA ARG A 106 -6.41 11.62 -5.00
C ARG A 106 -5.78 11.05 -3.73
N LYS A 107 -5.03 11.88 -3.01
CA LYS A 107 -4.31 11.45 -1.78
C LYS A 107 -5.25 10.95 -0.68
N ASP A 108 -6.43 11.49 -0.62
CA ASP A 108 -7.52 11.10 0.27
C ASP A 108 -8.04 9.68 0.01
N HIS A 109 -7.87 9.15 -1.19
CA HIS A 109 -8.22 7.77 -1.54
C HIS A 109 -7.17 6.74 -1.12
N PHE A 110 -6.06 7.16 -0.52
CA PHE A 110 -5.02 6.22 -0.07
C PHE A 110 -5.49 5.31 1.05
N TYR A 111 -6.20 5.87 2.02
CA TYR A 111 -6.67 5.14 3.20
C TYR A 111 -8.01 5.70 3.67
N GLN A 112 -9.05 4.89 3.57
CA GLN A 112 -10.39 5.22 4.07
C GLN A 112 -11.04 3.97 4.66
N VAL A 113 -11.78 4.15 5.75
CA VAL A 113 -12.63 3.13 6.35
C VAL A 113 -13.95 3.80 6.71
N GLU A 114 -15.05 3.34 6.13
CA GLU A 114 -16.37 3.91 6.31
C GLU A 114 -17.38 2.82 6.65
N THR A 115 -18.28 3.11 7.59
CA THR A 115 -19.42 2.24 7.91
C THR A 115 -20.64 2.71 7.13
N VAL A 116 -21.14 1.87 6.23
CA VAL A 116 -22.33 2.15 5.40
C VAL A 116 -23.46 1.17 5.72
N ILE A 117 -24.67 1.46 5.19
CA ILE A 117 -25.78 0.53 5.28
C ILE A 117 -25.43 -0.73 4.46
N GLY A 118 -25.11 -1.81 5.13
CA GLY A 118 -24.72 -3.07 4.48
C GLY A 118 -23.33 -3.59 4.85
N GLY A 119 -22.54 -2.80 5.58
CA GLY A 119 -21.22 -3.24 6.06
C GLY A 119 -20.19 -2.12 6.13
N GLU A 120 -18.96 -2.53 6.11
CA GLU A 120 -17.81 -1.62 6.07
C GLU A 120 -17.28 -1.54 4.66
N GLN A 121 -16.98 -0.33 4.20
CA GLN A 121 -16.24 -0.07 2.97
C GLN A 121 -14.87 0.46 3.33
N PHE A 122 -13.84 -0.03 2.67
CA PHE A 122 -12.48 0.39 3.00
C PHE A 122 -11.52 0.31 1.82
N VAL A 123 -10.48 1.12 1.91
CA VAL A 123 -9.27 1.04 1.10
C VAL A 123 -8.07 1.21 2.02
N THR A 124 -7.03 0.43 1.79
CA THR A 124 -5.83 0.41 2.62
C THR A 124 -4.57 0.35 1.76
N ALA A 125 -3.42 0.67 2.35
CA ALA A 125 -2.12 0.51 1.71
C ALA A 125 -1.89 -0.91 1.17
N ARG A 126 -2.31 -1.94 1.92
CA ARG A 126 -2.24 -3.34 1.48
C ARG A 126 -3.09 -3.60 0.25
N GLY A 127 -4.32 -3.06 0.21
CA GLY A 127 -5.21 -3.18 -0.94
C GLY A 127 -4.58 -2.60 -2.21
N TRP A 128 -3.93 -1.45 -2.13
CA TRP A 128 -3.20 -0.84 -3.25
C TRP A 128 -2.00 -1.68 -3.70
N GLU A 129 -1.24 -2.24 -2.77
CA GLU A 129 -0.11 -3.12 -3.09
C GLU A 129 -0.56 -4.42 -3.77
N ASP A 130 -1.60 -5.06 -3.26
CA ASP A 130 -2.15 -6.28 -3.85
C ASP A 130 -2.79 -6.01 -5.23
N LEU A 131 -3.47 -4.87 -5.39
CA LEU A 131 -3.96 -4.41 -6.69
C LEU A 131 -2.80 -4.19 -7.68
N SER A 132 -1.68 -3.62 -7.23
CA SER A 132 -0.47 -3.46 -8.07
C SER A 132 -0.01 -4.78 -8.65
N ARG A 133 0.11 -5.81 -7.83
CA ARG A 133 0.49 -7.16 -8.27
C ARG A 133 -0.50 -7.74 -9.28
N TYR A 134 -1.79 -7.52 -9.04
CA TYR A 134 -2.84 -7.92 -9.97
C TYR A 134 -2.75 -7.20 -11.31
N LEU A 135 -2.51 -5.89 -11.32
CA LEU A 135 -2.36 -5.11 -12.56
C LEU A 135 -1.19 -5.61 -13.41
N TYR A 136 -0.02 -5.82 -12.80
CA TYR A 136 1.13 -6.40 -13.52
C TYR A 136 0.84 -7.80 -14.08
N ALA A 137 0.11 -8.63 -13.34
CA ALA A 137 -0.30 -9.93 -13.84
C ALA A 137 -1.26 -9.81 -15.04
N CYS A 138 -2.22 -8.90 -14.99
CA CYS A 138 -3.14 -8.63 -16.10
C CYS A 138 -2.38 -8.12 -17.34
N GLU A 139 -1.45 -7.19 -17.19
CA GLU A 139 -0.63 -6.69 -18.29
C GLU A 139 0.18 -7.83 -18.94
N LYS A 140 0.85 -8.65 -18.14
CA LYS A 140 1.64 -9.79 -18.61
C LYS A 140 0.82 -10.83 -19.37
N LEU A 141 -0.44 -11.03 -18.96
CA LEU A 141 -1.35 -12.03 -19.53
C LEU A 141 -2.33 -11.45 -20.54
N GLU A 142 -2.23 -10.15 -20.82
CA GLU A 142 -3.14 -9.40 -21.70
C GLU A 142 -4.62 -9.55 -21.29
N LEU A 143 -4.88 -9.59 -19.98
CA LEU A 143 -6.22 -9.73 -19.43
C LEU A 143 -6.84 -8.36 -19.11
N PRO A 144 -8.16 -8.19 -19.32
CA PRO A 144 -8.83 -6.95 -18.99
C PRO A 144 -8.95 -6.76 -17.48
N VAL A 145 -8.68 -5.54 -17.00
CA VAL A 145 -8.93 -5.15 -15.61
C VAL A 145 -10.39 -4.72 -15.50
N THR A 146 -11.19 -5.46 -14.74
CA THR A 146 -12.61 -5.19 -14.56
C THR A 146 -12.89 -4.46 -13.25
N LEU A 147 -14.00 -3.73 -13.15
CA LEU A 147 -14.43 -3.09 -11.89
C LEU A 147 -14.63 -4.14 -10.78
N ALA A 148 -15.23 -5.28 -11.10
CA ALA A 148 -15.45 -6.35 -10.12
C ALA A 148 -14.14 -6.90 -9.54
N ALA A 149 -13.09 -7.03 -10.36
CA ALA A 149 -11.78 -7.44 -9.90
C ALA A 149 -11.11 -6.34 -9.07
N THR A 150 -11.15 -5.08 -9.51
CA THR A 150 -10.62 -3.94 -8.74
C THR A 150 -11.27 -3.85 -7.37
N HIS A 151 -12.59 -4.05 -7.28
CA HIS A 151 -13.34 -4.00 -6.02
C HIS A 151 -12.94 -5.11 -5.03
N GLN A 152 -12.32 -6.20 -5.48
CA GLN A 152 -11.80 -7.23 -4.56
C GLN A 152 -10.60 -6.74 -3.73
N TYR A 153 -9.85 -5.77 -4.25
CA TYR A 153 -8.69 -5.18 -3.58
C TYR A 153 -9.01 -3.85 -2.89
N ILE A 154 -9.89 -3.07 -3.51
CA ILE A 154 -10.38 -1.78 -3.01
C ILE A 154 -11.85 -1.96 -2.67
N GLN A 155 -12.14 -2.31 -1.42
CA GLN A 155 -13.50 -2.61 -0.97
C GLN A 155 -14.31 -1.34 -0.63
N HIS A 156 -13.96 -0.23 -1.25
CA HIS A 156 -14.72 1.02 -1.26
C HIS A 156 -15.25 1.25 -2.68
N GLU A 157 -16.56 1.17 -2.85
CA GLU A 157 -17.19 1.11 -4.16
C GLU A 157 -16.90 2.32 -5.04
N GLU A 158 -17.00 3.52 -4.48
CA GLU A 158 -16.75 4.77 -5.21
C GLU A 158 -15.29 4.90 -5.62
N ILE A 159 -14.35 4.57 -4.71
CA ILE A 159 -12.92 4.64 -5.00
C ILE A 159 -12.51 3.58 -6.04
N ALA A 160 -13.05 2.37 -5.94
CA ALA A 160 -12.80 1.32 -6.94
C ALA A 160 -13.27 1.73 -8.34
N ARG A 161 -14.45 2.39 -8.43
CA ARG A 161 -15.00 2.90 -9.69
C ARG A 161 -14.18 4.06 -10.25
N ASP A 162 -13.80 5.01 -9.40
CA ASP A 162 -12.99 6.17 -9.80
C ASP A 162 -11.60 5.72 -10.28
N PHE A 163 -10.93 4.84 -9.54
CA PHE A 163 -9.66 4.26 -9.95
C PHE A 163 -9.78 3.49 -11.29
N ARG A 164 -10.85 2.70 -11.46
CA ARG A 164 -11.05 1.93 -12.71
C ARG A 164 -11.21 2.84 -13.92
N ASN A 165 -11.93 3.95 -13.79
CA ASN A 165 -12.08 4.95 -14.83
C ASN A 165 -10.73 5.63 -15.13
N TYR A 166 -9.97 5.96 -14.08
CA TYR A 166 -8.63 6.51 -14.22
C TYR A 166 -7.68 5.54 -14.94
N TYR A 167 -7.72 4.26 -14.60
CA TYR A 167 -6.92 3.21 -15.24
C TYR A 167 -7.19 3.11 -16.76
N GLU A 168 -8.44 3.24 -17.18
CA GLU A 168 -8.78 3.28 -18.63
C GLU A 168 -8.18 4.49 -19.33
N LEU A 169 -8.29 5.67 -18.71
CA LEU A 169 -7.68 6.89 -19.26
C LEU A 169 -6.16 6.80 -19.33
N PHE A 170 -5.55 6.31 -18.25
CA PHE A 170 -4.10 6.12 -18.17
C PHE A 170 -3.58 5.21 -19.30
N ASN A 171 -4.23 4.08 -19.56
CA ASN A 171 -3.84 3.18 -20.63
C ASN A 171 -4.07 3.79 -22.02
N LYS A 172 -5.16 4.54 -22.19
CA LYS A 172 -5.40 5.29 -23.42
C LYS A 172 -4.27 6.27 -23.71
N TYR A 173 -3.82 7.02 -22.70
CA TYR A 173 -2.74 7.99 -22.85
C TYR A 173 -1.39 7.31 -23.05
N ARG A 174 -1.13 6.20 -22.35
CA ARG A 174 0.09 5.40 -22.55
C ARG A 174 0.30 5.00 -24.01
N GLN A 175 -0.77 4.62 -24.70
CA GLN A 175 -0.73 4.28 -26.12
C GLN A 175 -0.57 5.53 -27.02
N HIS A 176 -1.22 6.64 -26.65
CA HIS A 176 -1.25 7.87 -27.46
C HIS A 176 0.09 8.63 -27.47
N TYR A 177 0.84 8.59 -26.37
CA TYR A 177 2.03 9.42 -26.19
C TYR A 177 3.34 8.71 -26.49
N ASN A 178 3.32 7.47 -26.97
CA ASN A 178 4.53 6.67 -27.26
C ASN A 178 5.64 6.86 -26.22
N ILE A 179 5.27 6.67 -24.94
CA ILE A 179 6.15 6.93 -23.78
C ILE A 179 7.49 6.20 -23.91
N THR A 180 7.49 5.00 -24.49
CA THR A 180 8.70 4.19 -24.69
C THR A 180 9.70 4.89 -25.62
N ALA A 181 9.25 5.55 -26.70
CA ALA A 181 10.13 6.28 -27.61
C ALA A 181 10.70 7.53 -26.92
N ILE A 182 9.88 8.26 -26.15
CA ILE A 182 10.32 9.42 -25.36
C ILE A 182 11.44 9.03 -24.39
N LEU A 183 11.28 7.94 -23.66
CA LEU A 183 12.27 7.45 -22.69
C LEU A 183 13.56 6.95 -23.34
N ARG A 184 13.52 6.47 -24.58
CA ARG A 184 14.71 6.13 -25.36
C ARG A 184 15.47 7.36 -25.89
N GLY A 185 14.97 8.57 -25.62
CA GLY A 185 15.58 9.81 -26.06
C GLY A 185 15.42 10.06 -27.56
N VAL A 186 14.39 9.51 -28.19
CA VAL A 186 14.08 9.82 -29.62
C VAL A 186 13.73 11.30 -29.70
N SER A 187 14.43 12.00 -30.58
CA SER A 187 14.19 13.43 -30.78
C SER A 187 12.84 13.67 -31.45
N PRO A 188 12.06 14.67 -30.96
CA PRO A 188 10.82 15.08 -31.60
C PRO A 188 11.15 15.81 -32.93
N ASP A 189 11.13 15.11 -34.04
CA ASP A 189 11.41 15.65 -35.35
C ASP A 189 10.50 15.06 -36.43
N GLU A 190 10.44 15.68 -37.58
CA GLU A 190 9.65 15.22 -38.72
C GLU A 190 10.38 14.18 -39.59
N THR A 191 11.61 13.83 -39.28
CA THR A 191 12.46 13.01 -40.16
C THR A 191 12.21 11.51 -39.94
N THR A 192 11.81 11.12 -38.74
CA THR A 192 11.52 9.72 -38.39
C THR A 192 10.03 9.51 -38.05
N PRO A 193 9.47 8.32 -38.30
CA PRO A 193 8.09 8.00 -37.85
C PRO A 193 7.88 8.22 -36.37
N GLU A 194 8.82 7.77 -35.55
CA GLU A 194 8.78 7.88 -34.07
C GLU A 194 8.88 9.34 -33.61
N GLY A 195 9.74 10.16 -34.29
CA GLY A 195 9.87 11.58 -34.01
C GLY A 195 8.58 12.35 -34.30
N LYS A 196 7.87 12.02 -35.39
CA LYS A 196 6.56 12.59 -35.73
C LYS A 196 5.49 12.25 -34.70
N GLU A 197 5.50 11.01 -34.21
CA GLU A 197 4.58 10.58 -33.12
C GLU A 197 4.82 11.40 -31.86
N ILE A 198 6.07 11.61 -31.47
CA ILE A 198 6.43 12.43 -30.31
C ILE A 198 6.01 13.89 -30.51
N LEU A 199 6.22 14.49 -31.71
CA LEU A 199 5.73 15.84 -31.99
C LEU A 199 4.22 15.95 -31.88
N THR A 200 3.49 14.96 -32.37
CA THR A 200 2.04 14.90 -32.25
C THR A 200 1.62 14.78 -30.79
N ALA A 201 2.31 13.94 -30.03
CA ALA A 201 2.08 13.76 -28.60
C ALA A 201 2.34 15.05 -27.81
N LEU A 202 3.42 15.77 -28.07
CA LEU A 202 3.72 17.05 -27.45
C LEU A 202 2.68 18.12 -27.78
N ALA A 203 2.21 18.18 -29.03
CA ALA A 203 1.15 19.10 -29.44
C ALA A 203 -0.17 18.80 -28.71
N HIS A 204 -0.48 17.53 -28.51
CA HIS A 204 -1.63 17.09 -27.72
C HIS A 204 -1.47 17.48 -26.26
N LEU A 205 -0.30 17.24 -25.65
CA LEU A 205 -0.04 17.55 -24.25
C LEU A 205 -0.14 19.05 -23.94
N ASN A 206 0.27 19.91 -24.87
CA ASN A 206 0.12 21.37 -24.74
C ASN A 206 -1.35 21.82 -24.66
N ASN A 207 -2.28 21.04 -25.17
CA ASN A 207 -3.71 21.29 -25.13
C ASN A 207 -4.46 20.39 -24.15
N ALA A 208 -3.75 19.54 -23.43
CA ALA A 208 -4.32 18.57 -22.50
C ALA A 208 -4.86 19.25 -21.24
N GLY A 209 -5.90 18.66 -20.66
CA GLY A 209 -6.36 19.03 -19.33
C GLY A 209 -5.38 18.60 -18.25
N PHE A 210 -5.56 19.15 -17.05
CA PHE A 210 -4.70 18.87 -15.89
C PHE A 210 -4.53 17.37 -15.60
N ASP A 211 -5.63 16.61 -15.58
CA ASP A 211 -5.63 15.18 -15.26
C ASP A 211 -4.84 14.35 -16.29
N GLU A 212 -4.91 14.73 -17.56
CA GLU A 212 -4.16 14.10 -18.64
C GLU A 212 -2.66 14.38 -18.50
N ALA A 213 -2.28 15.63 -18.27
CA ALA A 213 -0.89 16.04 -18.08
C ALA A 213 -0.25 15.30 -16.90
N VAL A 214 -0.95 15.22 -15.77
CA VAL A 214 -0.47 14.47 -14.57
C VAL A 214 -0.34 12.99 -14.86
N SER A 215 -1.27 12.40 -15.61
CA SER A 215 -1.20 10.98 -16.00
C SER A 215 0.02 10.67 -16.86
N VAL A 216 0.31 11.53 -17.82
CA VAL A 216 1.49 11.39 -18.71
C VAL A 216 2.79 11.57 -17.92
N ILE A 217 2.86 12.54 -17.02
CA ILE A 217 4.01 12.75 -16.14
C ILE A 217 4.21 11.53 -15.22
N GLY A 218 3.13 10.99 -14.65
CA GLY A 218 3.17 9.79 -13.82
C GLY A 218 3.69 8.56 -14.58
N LEU A 219 3.27 8.41 -15.85
CA LEU A 219 3.79 7.36 -16.74
C LEU A 219 5.30 7.49 -16.98
N LEU A 220 5.77 8.68 -17.28
CA LEU A 220 7.19 8.94 -17.52
C LEU A 220 8.03 8.66 -16.25
N LEU A 221 7.60 9.15 -15.12
CA LEU A 221 8.30 8.94 -13.83
C LEU A 221 8.33 7.47 -13.43
N GLY A 222 7.22 6.75 -13.58
CA GLY A 222 7.14 5.33 -13.24
C GLY A 222 8.12 4.48 -14.04
N GLN A 223 8.21 4.71 -15.36
CA GLN A 223 9.14 3.96 -16.22
C GLN A 223 10.61 4.37 -16.03
N LEU A 224 10.89 5.62 -15.65
CA LEU A 224 12.25 6.02 -15.28
C LEU A 224 12.75 5.28 -14.04
N THR A 225 11.91 5.11 -13.02
CA THR A 225 12.29 4.34 -11.81
C THR A 225 12.56 2.87 -12.11
N GLU A 226 11.81 2.23 -13.02
CA GLU A 226 12.07 0.85 -13.45
C GLU A 226 13.39 0.70 -14.20
N SER A 227 13.85 1.74 -14.88
CA SER A 227 15.09 1.72 -15.66
C SER A 227 16.36 1.86 -14.80
N PHE A 228 16.23 2.28 -13.53
CA PHE A 228 17.32 2.47 -12.58
C PHE A 228 17.37 1.41 -11.48
N SER A 229 16.42 0.48 -11.43
CA SER A 229 16.39 -0.67 -10.51
C SER A 229 16.87 -1.94 -11.18
#